data_98d1d697dfc35c94fb0fe4dca3858aa4
#
_entry.id   98d1d697dfc35c94fb0fe4dca3858aa4
#
_cell.length_a   1.000
_cell.length_b   1.000
_cell.length_c   1.000
_cell.angle_alpha   90.00
_cell.angle_beta   90.00
_cell.angle_gamma   90.00
#
_symmetry.space_group_name_H-M   'P 1'
#
loop_
_entity.id
_entity.type
_entity.pdbx_description
1 polymer ?
#
loop_
_entity_poly.entity_id
_entity_poly.type
_entity_poly.pdbx_seq_one_letter_code
_entity_poly.pdbx_strand_id
1 'polypeptide(L)'
;MQVRPESTPEQRERVLNDWYREQLKSKLPEVIQKCEQVVGVHASEWKVKNMRTKWGTCNIDRKRIWINLQLAKKTPECLAYVVTHELVHLLERNHNEQFQKYMDDFFPEWRVVKETLNQQMLDYMSE
;
A
#
# COMPACT_ATOMS: atom_id res chain seq x y z
N MET A 1 -23.45 1.44 -1.06
CA MET A 1 -23.20 0.76 -2.36
C MET A 1 -24.38 -0.12 -2.72
N GLN A 2 -24.82 -0.01 -3.96
CA GLN A 2 -25.96 -0.80 -4.45
C GLN A 2 -25.51 -1.67 -5.62
N VAL A 3 -26.00 -2.90 -5.64
CA VAL A 3 -25.71 -3.87 -6.71
C VAL A 3 -27.05 -4.43 -7.17
N ARG A 4 -27.24 -4.50 -8.48
CA ARG A 4 -28.46 -5.03 -9.04
C ARG A 4 -28.57 -6.53 -8.74
N PRO A 5 -29.79 -7.03 -8.40
CA PRO A 5 -29.94 -8.46 -8.08
C PRO A 5 -29.53 -9.39 -9.22
N GLU A 6 -29.72 -8.97 -10.46
CA GLU A 6 -29.36 -9.76 -11.64
C GLU A 6 -27.91 -9.57 -12.10
N SER A 7 -27.09 -8.85 -11.32
CA SER A 7 -25.68 -8.65 -11.63
C SER A 7 -24.89 -9.96 -11.60
N THR A 8 -23.93 -10.12 -12.50
CA THR A 8 -23.00 -11.24 -12.47
C THR A 8 -22.01 -11.08 -11.33
N PRO A 9 -21.35 -12.18 -10.86
CA PRO A 9 -20.29 -12.06 -9.86
C PRO A 9 -19.17 -11.10 -10.28
N GLU A 10 -18.81 -11.10 -11.56
CA GLU A 10 -17.77 -10.23 -12.11
C GLU A 10 -18.17 -8.76 -12.03
N GLN A 11 -19.44 -8.47 -12.30
CA GLN A 11 -19.95 -7.10 -12.21
C GLN A 11 -19.96 -6.60 -10.77
N ARG A 12 -20.35 -7.48 -9.83
CA ARG A 12 -20.35 -7.14 -8.40
C ARG A 12 -18.94 -6.89 -7.89
N GLU A 13 -17.98 -7.72 -8.30
CA GLU A 13 -16.59 -7.56 -7.93
C GLU A 13 -16.04 -6.22 -8.45
N ARG A 14 -16.39 -5.86 -9.69
CA ARG A 14 -15.95 -4.59 -10.28
C ARG A 14 -16.48 -3.41 -9.47
N VAL A 15 -17.75 -3.44 -9.10
CA VAL A 15 -18.37 -2.39 -8.29
C VAL A 15 -17.69 -2.27 -6.93
N LEU A 16 -17.41 -3.40 -6.28
CA LEU A 16 -16.70 -3.42 -5.00
C LEU A 16 -15.29 -2.84 -5.13
N ASN A 17 -14.57 -3.27 -6.18
CA ASN A 17 -13.20 -2.78 -6.39
C ASN A 17 -13.17 -1.29 -6.67
N ASP A 18 -14.13 -0.78 -7.42
CA ASP A 18 -14.24 0.67 -7.68
C ASP A 18 -14.52 1.43 -6.38
N TRP A 19 -15.38 0.88 -5.53
CA TRP A 19 -15.67 1.50 -4.23
C TRP A 19 -14.43 1.52 -3.34
N TYR A 20 -13.72 0.40 -3.23
CA TYR A 20 -12.48 0.32 -2.45
C TYR A 20 -11.41 1.29 -2.99
N ARG A 21 -11.32 1.40 -4.32
CA ARG A 21 -10.37 2.32 -4.95
C ARG A 21 -10.67 3.76 -4.57
N GLU A 22 -11.92 4.16 -4.57
CA GLU A 22 -12.32 5.51 -4.16
C GLU A 22 -12.03 5.76 -2.69
N GLN A 23 -12.30 4.78 -1.82
CA GLN A 23 -11.98 4.88 -0.39
C GLN A 23 -10.48 5.07 -0.19
N LEU A 24 -9.68 4.27 -0.88
CA LEU A 24 -8.22 4.34 -0.76
C LEU A 24 -7.67 5.66 -1.29
N LYS A 25 -8.15 6.10 -2.45
CA LYS A 25 -7.73 7.37 -3.05
C LYS A 25 -8.07 8.56 -2.17
N SER A 26 -9.15 8.50 -1.42
CA SER A 26 -9.53 9.60 -0.52
C SER A 26 -8.62 9.69 0.70
N LYS A 27 -8.01 8.58 1.12
CA LYS A 27 -7.13 8.52 2.29
C LYS A 27 -5.66 8.75 1.95
N LEU A 28 -5.24 8.31 0.78
CA LEU A 28 -3.83 8.29 0.40
C LEU A 28 -3.15 9.65 0.43
N PRO A 29 -3.75 10.75 -0.06
CA PRO A 29 -3.05 12.04 -0.04
C PRO A 29 -2.56 12.43 1.35
N GLU A 30 -3.40 12.27 2.38
CA GLU A 30 -3.03 12.59 3.75
C GLU A 30 -1.97 11.63 4.29
N VAL A 31 -2.14 10.33 4.05
CA VAL A 31 -1.19 9.31 4.50
C VAL A 31 0.17 9.53 3.87
N ILE A 32 0.20 9.76 2.55
CA ILE A 32 1.45 9.98 1.82
C ILE A 32 2.14 11.25 2.33
N GLN A 33 1.38 12.33 2.52
CA GLN A 33 1.93 13.59 3.02
C GLN A 33 2.61 13.40 4.38
N LYS A 34 1.93 12.71 5.30
CA LYS A 34 2.49 12.45 6.63
C LYS A 34 3.74 11.59 6.56
N CYS A 35 3.71 10.53 5.76
CA CYS A 35 4.87 9.67 5.59
C CYS A 35 6.04 10.39 4.92
N GLU A 36 5.77 11.25 3.95
CA GLU A 36 6.80 12.06 3.31
C GLU A 36 7.48 12.99 4.31
N GLN A 37 6.72 13.57 5.23
CA GLN A 37 7.29 14.42 6.27
C GLN A 37 8.20 13.65 7.21
N VAL A 38 7.82 12.42 7.56
CA VAL A 38 8.60 11.57 8.45
C VAL A 38 9.88 11.10 7.76
N VAL A 39 9.77 10.60 6.52
CA VAL A 39 10.90 10.04 5.79
C VAL A 39 11.81 11.13 5.21
N GLY A 40 11.25 12.29 4.90
CA GLY A 40 12.02 13.39 4.35
C GLY A 40 12.23 13.31 2.86
N VAL A 41 11.40 12.57 2.14
CA VAL A 41 11.46 12.47 0.68
C VAL A 41 10.07 12.71 0.11
N HIS A 42 10.02 12.96 -1.20
CA HIS A 42 8.76 13.26 -1.89
C HIS A 42 8.61 12.37 -3.12
N ALA A 43 7.48 11.67 -3.21
CA ALA A 43 7.12 10.90 -4.39
C ALA A 43 6.53 11.83 -5.45
N SER A 44 6.98 11.67 -6.71
CA SER A 44 6.47 12.48 -7.82
C SER A 44 5.02 12.18 -8.13
N GLU A 45 4.64 10.90 -8.02
CA GLU A 45 3.25 10.49 -8.22
C GLU A 45 2.98 9.19 -7.49
N TRP A 46 1.71 8.89 -7.31
CA TRP A 46 1.28 7.62 -6.74
C TRP A 46 0.05 7.12 -7.47
N LYS A 47 -0.13 5.78 -7.50
CA LYS A 47 -1.28 5.14 -8.11
C LYS A 47 -1.75 3.97 -7.27
N VAL A 48 -3.04 3.66 -7.41
CA VAL A 48 -3.65 2.47 -6.81
C VAL A 48 -3.79 1.42 -7.90
N LYS A 49 -3.29 0.22 -7.62
CA LYS A 49 -3.39 -0.91 -8.55
C LYS A 49 -3.79 -2.17 -7.79
N ASN A 50 -4.57 -3.02 -8.44
CA ASN A 50 -4.90 -4.33 -7.87
C ASN A 50 -3.74 -5.28 -8.21
N MET A 51 -2.94 -5.63 -7.19
CA MET A 51 -1.75 -6.47 -7.35
C MET A 51 -1.94 -7.79 -6.60
N ARG A 52 -1.34 -8.87 -7.13
CA ARG A 52 -1.48 -10.21 -6.56
C ARG A 52 -0.42 -10.55 -5.52
N THR A 53 0.81 -10.14 -5.77
CA THR A 53 1.96 -10.63 -5.01
C THR A 53 2.67 -9.57 -4.17
N LYS A 54 2.27 -8.32 -4.30
CA LYS A 54 2.94 -7.21 -3.60
C LYS A 54 1.92 -6.26 -3.01
N TRP A 55 2.24 -5.71 -1.84
CA TRP A 55 1.42 -4.67 -1.22
C TRP A 55 1.71 -3.28 -1.78
N GLY A 56 2.91 -3.08 -2.31
CA GLY A 56 3.30 -1.84 -2.94
C GLY A 56 4.54 -2.02 -3.79
N THR A 57 4.82 -1.06 -4.65
CA THR A 57 6.05 -1.00 -5.44
C THR A 57 6.54 0.43 -5.55
N CYS A 58 7.83 0.59 -5.84
CA CYS A 58 8.44 1.90 -6.03
C CYS A 58 9.28 1.87 -7.31
N ASN A 59 9.03 2.83 -8.20
CA ASN A 59 9.91 3.11 -9.32
C ASN A 59 10.83 4.25 -8.89
N ILE A 60 12.07 3.91 -8.54
CA ILE A 60 13.02 4.87 -7.95
C ILE A 60 13.38 5.96 -8.94
N ASP A 61 13.58 5.61 -10.21
CA ASP A 61 13.98 6.56 -11.24
C ASP A 61 12.93 7.64 -11.47
N ARG A 62 11.66 7.26 -11.40
CA ARG A 62 10.52 8.17 -11.60
C ARG A 62 9.95 8.69 -10.29
N LYS A 63 10.44 8.21 -9.16
CA LYS A 63 9.93 8.56 -7.83
C LYS A 63 8.43 8.33 -7.73
N ARG A 64 7.98 7.20 -8.28
CA ARG A 64 6.56 6.84 -8.33
C ARG A 64 6.30 5.62 -7.47
N ILE A 65 5.26 5.68 -6.64
CA ILE A 65 4.84 4.54 -5.82
C ILE A 65 3.47 4.03 -6.27
N TRP A 66 3.31 2.70 -6.23
CA TRP A 66 2.04 2.05 -6.48
C TRP A 66 1.60 1.34 -5.21
N ILE A 67 0.32 1.51 -4.86
CA ILE A 67 -0.26 0.97 -3.65
C ILE A 67 -1.33 -0.05 -4.04
N ASN A 68 -1.28 -1.22 -3.41
CA ASN A 68 -2.22 -2.30 -3.71
C ASN A 68 -3.63 -1.93 -3.25
N LEU A 69 -4.59 -2.08 -4.16
CA LEU A 69 -6.01 -1.85 -3.88
C LEU A 69 -6.49 -2.64 -2.66
N GLN A 70 -5.95 -3.84 -2.42
CA GLN A 70 -6.36 -4.68 -1.31
C GLN A 70 -6.08 -4.06 0.06
N LEU A 71 -5.21 -3.05 0.12
CA LEU A 71 -4.95 -2.32 1.37
C LEU A 71 -6.16 -1.52 1.85
N ALA A 72 -7.14 -1.26 0.99
CA ALA A 72 -8.39 -0.64 1.39
C ALA A 72 -9.16 -1.50 2.41
N LYS A 73 -8.89 -2.80 2.43
CA LYS A 73 -9.53 -3.76 3.33
C LYS A 73 -8.77 -3.94 4.65
N LYS A 74 -7.63 -3.29 4.80
CA LYS A 74 -6.73 -3.46 5.94
C LYS A 74 -6.78 -2.23 6.85
N THR A 75 -6.09 -2.33 7.99
CA THR A 75 -6.05 -1.21 8.94
C THR A 75 -5.27 -0.03 8.37
N PRO A 76 -5.54 1.20 8.85
CA PRO A 76 -4.74 2.36 8.43
C PRO A 76 -3.25 2.20 8.72
N GLU A 77 -2.89 1.46 9.76
CA GLU A 77 -1.50 1.17 10.11
C GLU A 77 -0.80 0.40 9.00
N CYS A 78 -1.48 -0.57 8.41
CA CYS A 78 -0.94 -1.33 7.28
C CYS A 78 -0.66 -0.42 6.08
N LEU A 79 -1.58 0.49 5.78
CA LEU A 79 -1.41 1.44 4.70
C LEU A 79 -0.21 2.35 4.95
N ALA A 80 -0.11 2.90 6.15
CA ALA A 80 1.02 3.77 6.53
C ALA A 80 2.35 3.02 6.42
N TYR A 81 2.39 1.76 6.84
CA TYR A 81 3.59 0.93 6.73
C TYR A 81 4.02 0.78 5.27
N VAL A 82 3.10 0.41 4.38
CA VAL A 82 3.43 0.18 2.97
C VAL A 82 3.89 1.48 2.31
N VAL A 83 3.22 2.59 2.56
CA VAL A 83 3.63 3.89 2.02
C VAL A 83 5.04 4.26 2.52
N THR A 84 5.31 4.10 3.82
CA THR A 84 6.63 4.37 4.39
C THR A 84 7.70 3.50 3.73
N HIS A 85 7.41 2.20 3.59
CA HIS A 85 8.33 1.24 2.99
C HIS A 85 8.71 1.65 1.56
N GLU A 86 7.73 2.04 0.75
CA GLU A 86 8.00 2.45 -0.63
C GLU A 86 8.74 3.79 -0.69
N LEU A 87 8.44 4.71 0.20
CA LEU A 87 9.17 5.99 0.27
C LEU A 87 10.63 5.77 0.70
N VAL A 88 10.90 4.84 1.60
CA VAL A 88 12.26 4.52 2.03
C VAL A 88 13.11 4.01 0.86
N HIS A 89 12.49 3.35 -0.13
CA HIS A 89 13.19 2.96 -1.35
C HIS A 89 13.76 4.14 -2.13
N LEU A 90 13.26 5.34 -1.94
CA LEU A 90 13.83 6.54 -2.53
C LEU A 90 15.15 6.95 -1.84
N LEU A 91 15.39 6.44 -0.63
CA LEU A 91 16.64 6.64 0.10
C LEU A 91 17.60 5.47 -0.07
N GLU A 92 17.07 4.24 -0.11
CA GLU A 92 17.86 3.01 -0.21
C GLU A 92 17.14 1.99 -1.07
N ARG A 93 17.74 1.67 -2.21
CA ARG A 93 17.15 0.77 -3.21
C ARG A 93 16.94 -0.65 -2.67
N ASN A 94 17.91 -1.18 -1.92
CA ASN A 94 17.95 -2.57 -1.49
C ASN A 94 17.45 -2.74 -0.06
N HIS A 95 16.88 -3.92 0.22
CA HIS A 95 16.44 -4.28 1.58
C HIS A 95 17.66 -4.74 2.40
N ASN A 96 18.56 -3.83 2.71
CA ASN A 96 19.78 -4.11 3.46
C ASN A 96 19.69 -3.51 4.88
N GLU A 97 20.82 -3.53 5.62
CA GLU A 97 20.84 -2.99 6.98
C GLU A 97 20.46 -1.51 7.04
N GLN A 98 20.89 -0.73 6.05
CA GLN A 98 20.57 0.70 6.00
C GLN A 98 19.06 0.90 5.82
N PHE A 99 18.42 0.09 4.97
CA PHE A 99 16.96 0.12 4.81
C PHE A 99 16.27 -0.19 6.13
N GLN A 100 16.73 -1.22 6.83
CA GLN A 100 16.15 -1.60 8.12
C GLN A 100 16.31 -0.49 9.17
N LYS A 101 17.45 0.20 9.17
CA LYS A 101 17.67 1.33 10.09
C LYS A 101 16.69 2.46 9.81
N TYR A 102 16.47 2.78 8.53
CA TYR A 102 15.47 3.79 8.15
C TYR A 102 14.08 3.36 8.64
N MET A 103 13.70 2.10 8.42
CA MET A 103 12.41 1.62 8.89
C MET A 103 12.29 1.64 10.41
N ASP A 104 13.35 1.27 11.13
CA ASP A 104 13.37 1.33 12.59
C ASP A 104 13.13 2.77 13.09
N ASP A 105 13.71 3.75 12.40
CA ASP A 105 13.56 5.16 12.76
C ASP A 105 12.19 5.72 12.39
N PHE A 106 11.68 5.37 11.21
CA PHE A 106 10.46 5.99 10.67
C PHE A 106 9.19 5.24 11.01
N PHE A 107 9.27 3.93 11.23
CA PHE A 107 8.11 3.10 11.54
C PHE A 107 8.53 1.93 12.46
N PRO A 108 8.72 2.19 13.76
CA PRO A 108 9.29 1.18 14.68
C PRO A 108 8.58 -0.17 14.70
N GLU A 109 7.25 -0.20 14.49
CA GLU A 109 6.46 -1.44 14.50
C GLU A 109 6.45 -2.18 13.16
N TRP A 110 7.31 -1.82 12.24
CA TRP A 110 7.23 -2.33 10.87
C TRP A 110 7.35 -3.85 10.77
N ARG A 111 8.10 -4.48 11.67
CA ARG A 111 8.28 -5.94 11.62
C ARG A 111 6.98 -6.67 11.92
N VAL A 112 6.23 -6.20 12.90
CA VAL A 112 4.94 -6.78 13.28
C VAL A 112 3.91 -6.59 12.17
N VAL A 113 3.83 -5.40 11.63
CA VAL A 113 2.89 -5.07 10.55
C VAL A 113 3.23 -5.87 9.29
N LYS A 114 4.51 -5.95 8.95
CA LYS A 114 4.99 -6.73 7.81
C LYS A 114 4.58 -8.19 7.93
N GLU A 115 4.79 -8.80 9.09
CA GLU A 115 4.42 -10.20 9.32
C GLU A 115 2.91 -10.40 9.17
N THR A 116 2.12 -9.52 9.74
CA THR A 116 0.66 -9.57 9.62
C THR A 116 0.23 -9.49 8.15
N LEU A 117 0.79 -8.57 7.38
CA LEU A 117 0.47 -8.42 5.98
C LEU A 117 0.92 -9.61 5.15
N ASN A 118 2.10 -10.15 5.41
CA ASN A 118 2.61 -11.31 4.67
C ASN A 118 1.72 -12.52 4.88
N GLN A 119 1.24 -12.73 6.09
CA GLN A 119 0.29 -13.81 6.38
C GLN A 119 -1.03 -13.60 5.66
N GLN A 120 -1.55 -12.38 5.66
CA GLN A 120 -2.79 -12.04 4.96
C GLN A 120 -2.61 -12.15 3.44
N MET A 121 -1.43 -11.86 2.92
CA MET A 121 -1.13 -12.01 1.51
C MET A 121 -1.18 -13.49 1.09
N LEU A 122 -0.65 -14.38 1.93
CA LEU A 122 -0.72 -15.82 1.67
C LEU A 122 -2.18 -16.28 1.61
N ASP A 123 -3.01 -15.83 2.55
CA ASP A 123 -4.44 -16.15 2.56
C ASP A 123 -5.12 -15.62 1.30
N TYR A 124 -4.78 -14.41 0.90
CA TYR A 124 -5.31 -13.76 -0.30
C TYR A 124 -4.91 -14.51 -1.57
N MET A 125 -3.68 -15.01 -1.62
CA MET A 125 -3.15 -15.71 -2.78
C MET A 125 -3.63 -17.16 -2.89
N SER A 126 -3.99 -17.77 -1.77
CA SER A 126 -4.41 -19.18 -1.76
C SER A 126 -5.86 -19.39 -2.22
N GLU A 127 -6.58 -18.32 -2.41
CA GLU A 127 -7.92 -18.38 -2.98
C GLU A 127 -7.85 -18.49 -4.51
#